data_b97f2fba2f0e24f85410c1dc7cb58142
#
_entry.id   b97f2fba2f0e24f85410c1dc7cb58142
#
_cell.length_a   1.000
_cell.length_b   1.000
_cell.length_c   1.000
_cell.angle_alpha   90.00
_cell.angle_beta   90.00
_cell.angle_gamma   90.00
#
_symmetry.space_group_name_H-M   'P 1'
#
loop_
_entity.id
_entity.type
_entity.pdbx_description
1 polymer ?
#
loop_
_entity_poly.entity_id
_entity_poly.type
_entity_poly.pdbx_seq_one_letter_code
_entity_poly.pdbx_strand_id
1 'polypeptide(L)'
;MAEDMTPLYQAIVDHVPAPDVDLDGPFQMQISQLDYNSYVGVIGIGRIKRGKVKPNQQVTIIDSEGKTRNAKVGKVLGHLGLERIETDLAEAGDIVAITGLGELNISDTVCDTQNVEALPALSVDEPTVSMFFCVNTSPFCGKEGKFVTSRQILDRLETKELVSQRCAARRRNRRRRCVPRFWSWRTAPVCSDRKHAS
;
A
#
# COMPACT_ATOMS: atom_id res chain seq x y z
N MET A 1 45.21 -1.66 9.28
CA MET A 1 43.81 -1.27 9.50
C MET A 1 43.37 -0.51 8.27
N ALA A 2 42.21 -0.81 7.70
CA ALA A 2 41.71 0.01 6.60
C ALA A 2 41.24 1.33 7.21
N GLU A 3 41.85 2.42 6.82
CA GLU A 3 41.48 3.77 7.31
C GLU A 3 40.31 4.37 6.53
N ASP A 4 39.87 3.67 5.46
CA ASP A 4 38.87 4.17 4.53
C ASP A 4 37.93 3.02 4.08
N MET A 5 36.70 3.37 3.75
CA MET A 5 35.66 2.46 3.23
C MET A 5 35.75 2.25 1.70
N THR A 6 36.68 2.90 1.04
CA THR A 6 36.88 2.83 -0.41
C THR A 6 37.00 1.40 -0.93
N PRO A 7 37.77 0.48 -0.29
CA PRO A 7 37.86 -0.91 -0.76
C PRO A 7 36.53 -1.65 -0.75
N LEU A 8 35.67 -1.35 0.22
CA LEU A 8 34.30 -1.92 0.29
C LEU A 8 33.43 -1.40 -0.85
N TYR A 9 33.44 -0.11 -1.08
CA TYR A 9 32.68 0.48 -2.19
C TYR A 9 33.15 -0.04 -3.53
N GLN A 10 34.46 -0.19 -3.72
CA GLN A 10 35.03 -0.75 -4.94
C GLN A 10 34.56 -2.21 -5.13
N ALA A 11 34.62 -3.01 -4.10
CA ALA A 11 34.11 -4.39 -4.13
C ALA A 11 32.62 -4.47 -4.48
N ILE A 12 31.80 -3.53 -3.99
CA ILE A 12 30.38 -3.46 -4.35
C ILE A 12 30.22 -3.15 -5.84
N VAL A 13 30.93 -2.15 -6.35
CA VAL A 13 30.85 -1.75 -7.76
C VAL A 13 31.30 -2.88 -8.68
N ASP A 14 32.36 -3.62 -8.31
CA ASP A 14 32.91 -4.69 -9.12
C ASP A 14 32.09 -5.98 -9.13
N HIS A 15 31.37 -6.28 -8.04
CA HIS A 15 30.68 -7.56 -7.85
C HIS A 15 29.15 -7.49 -7.94
N VAL A 16 28.55 -6.31 -7.75
CA VAL A 16 27.08 -6.16 -7.81
C VAL A 16 26.67 -5.69 -9.20
N PRO A 17 25.95 -6.52 -9.98
CA PRO A 17 25.49 -6.11 -11.30
C PRO A 17 24.49 -4.96 -11.17
N ALA A 18 24.54 -4.03 -12.11
CA ALA A 18 23.53 -2.98 -12.22
C ALA A 18 22.14 -3.57 -12.44
N PRO A 19 21.06 -2.93 -11.98
CA PRO A 19 19.71 -3.40 -12.21
C PRO A 19 19.41 -3.43 -13.73
N ASP A 20 18.81 -4.54 -14.19
CA ASP A 20 18.32 -4.66 -15.55
C ASP A 20 17.01 -3.84 -15.67
N VAL A 21 17.09 -2.70 -16.33
CA VAL A 21 16.00 -1.74 -16.48
C VAL A 21 15.96 -1.14 -17.87
N ASP A 22 14.77 -0.89 -18.37
CA ASP A 22 14.52 -0.21 -19.64
C ASP A 22 14.17 1.27 -19.37
N LEU A 23 15.09 2.17 -19.69
CA LEU A 23 14.94 3.62 -19.48
C LEU A 23 14.06 4.30 -20.54
N ASP A 24 14.02 3.75 -21.75
CA ASP A 24 13.36 4.36 -22.90
C ASP A 24 11.96 3.77 -23.16
N GLY A 25 11.59 2.74 -22.42
CA GLY A 25 10.28 2.11 -22.53
C GLY A 25 9.13 2.95 -21.97
N PRO A 26 7.87 2.59 -22.26
CA PRO A 26 6.70 3.23 -21.67
C PRO A 26 6.70 3.04 -20.15
N PHE A 27 6.26 4.07 -19.42
CA PHE A 27 6.23 4.03 -17.96
C PHE A 27 5.43 2.85 -17.43
N GLN A 28 6.03 2.09 -16.53
CA GLN A 28 5.41 0.97 -15.84
C GLN A 28 5.99 0.82 -14.44
N MET A 29 5.11 0.81 -13.45
CA MET A 29 5.43 0.67 -12.03
C MET A 29 4.42 -0.25 -11.36
N GLN A 30 4.86 -1.09 -10.44
CA GLN A 30 3.99 -1.90 -9.61
C GLN A 30 3.99 -1.40 -8.17
N ILE A 31 2.80 -1.25 -7.60
CA ILE A 31 2.62 -0.87 -6.20
C ILE A 31 2.92 -2.09 -5.32
N SER A 32 3.97 -1.99 -4.52
CA SER A 32 4.38 -3.04 -3.57
C SER A 32 3.96 -2.74 -2.14
N GLN A 33 3.81 -1.47 -1.80
CA GLN A 33 3.45 -1.02 -0.46
C GLN A 33 2.55 0.21 -0.54
N LEU A 34 1.65 0.34 0.41
CA LEU A 34 0.82 1.52 0.60
C LEU A 34 1.21 2.24 1.89
N ASP A 35 1.12 3.55 1.85
CA ASP A 35 1.23 4.41 3.02
C ASP A 35 0.06 5.39 3.03
N TYR A 36 -0.22 5.99 4.16
CA TYR A 36 -1.32 6.93 4.31
C TYR A 36 -0.89 8.18 5.05
N ASN A 37 -1.17 9.31 4.47
CA ASN A 37 -0.97 10.63 5.09
C ASN A 37 -2.30 11.38 5.11
N SER A 38 -2.69 11.94 6.25
CA SER A 38 -3.95 12.66 6.42
C SER A 38 -4.13 13.87 5.48
N TYR A 39 -3.04 14.44 4.95
CA TYR A 39 -3.07 15.59 4.05
C TYR A 39 -3.12 15.20 2.58
N VAL A 40 -2.45 14.10 2.21
CA VAL A 40 -2.25 13.69 0.81
C VAL A 40 -3.10 12.48 0.46
N GLY A 41 -3.59 11.77 1.46
CA GLY A 41 -4.34 10.52 1.30
C GLY A 41 -3.44 9.31 1.14
N VAL A 42 -3.85 8.39 0.29
CA VAL A 42 -3.11 7.15 0.01
C VAL A 42 -1.89 7.45 -0.85
N ILE A 43 -0.77 6.88 -0.47
CA ILE A 43 0.52 6.99 -1.15
C ILE A 43 0.92 5.59 -1.61
N GLY A 44 1.10 5.40 -2.92
CA GLY A 44 1.60 4.15 -3.48
C GLY A 44 3.12 4.15 -3.55
N ILE A 45 3.75 3.14 -2.96
CA ILE A 45 5.20 2.96 -3.00
C ILE A 45 5.50 1.75 -3.86
N GLY A 46 6.45 1.87 -4.76
CA GLY A 46 6.86 0.78 -5.62
C GLY A 46 8.12 1.09 -6.40
N ARG A 47 8.58 0.10 -7.16
CA ARG A 47 9.72 0.23 -8.04
C ARG A 47 9.24 0.48 -9.48
N ILE A 48 9.86 1.45 -10.14
CA ILE A 48 9.68 1.68 -11.57
C ILE A 48 10.40 0.58 -12.33
N LYS A 49 9.69 -0.17 -13.16
CA LYS A 49 10.28 -1.22 -13.99
C LYS A 49 10.78 -0.69 -15.32
N ARG A 50 10.02 0.20 -15.95
CA ARG A 50 10.35 0.79 -17.26
C ARG A 50 9.99 2.26 -17.28
N GLY A 51 10.71 3.00 -18.09
CA GLY A 51 10.41 4.38 -18.42
C GLY A 51 10.68 5.37 -17.31
N LYS A 52 10.05 6.52 -17.39
CA LYS A 52 10.23 7.66 -16.50
C LYS A 52 8.89 8.22 -16.09
N VAL A 53 8.81 8.78 -14.88
CA VAL A 53 7.61 9.44 -14.38
C VAL A 53 7.93 10.85 -13.91
N LYS A 54 6.97 11.75 -14.19
CA LYS A 54 7.01 13.16 -13.76
C LYS A 54 5.77 13.50 -12.92
N PRO A 55 5.88 14.49 -12.03
CA PRO A 55 4.70 15.06 -11.37
C PRO A 55 3.69 15.57 -12.40
N ASN A 56 2.42 15.47 -12.07
CA ASN A 56 1.30 15.88 -12.92
C ASN A 56 1.07 15.08 -14.22
N GLN A 57 1.80 14.00 -14.44
CA GLN A 57 1.61 13.10 -15.58
C GLN A 57 0.28 12.34 -15.46
N GLN A 58 -0.42 12.12 -16.58
CA GLN A 58 -1.57 11.23 -16.64
C GLN A 58 -1.10 9.79 -16.75
N VAL A 59 -1.71 8.92 -15.98
CA VAL A 59 -1.38 7.50 -15.91
C VAL A 59 -2.65 6.65 -15.85
N THR A 60 -2.54 5.41 -16.26
CA THR A 60 -3.59 4.41 -16.13
C THR A 60 -3.20 3.42 -15.04
N ILE A 61 -4.12 3.16 -14.14
CA ILE A 61 -3.96 2.16 -13.08
C ILE A 61 -4.74 0.92 -13.48
N ILE A 62 -4.11 -0.22 -13.36
CA ILE A 62 -4.71 -1.53 -13.59
C ILE A 62 -4.76 -2.26 -12.26
N ASP A 63 -5.94 -2.63 -11.84
CA ASP A 63 -6.18 -3.44 -10.64
C ASP A 63 -5.82 -4.92 -10.91
N SER A 64 -5.67 -5.70 -9.86
CA SER A 64 -5.47 -7.17 -9.91
C SER A 64 -6.59 -7.91 -10.66
N GLU A 65 -7.80 -7.32 -10.73
CA GLU A 65 -8.94 -7.84 -11.52
C GLU A 65 -8.90 -7.43 -13.00
N GLY A 66 -7.90 -6.67 -13.45
CA GLY A 66 -7.79 -6.16 -14.82
C GLY A 66 -8.65 -4.93 -15.12
N LYS A 67 -9.29 -4.33 -14.11
CA LYS A 67 -10.02 -3.07 -14.29
C LYS A 67 -9.05 -1.92 -14.44
N THR A 68 -9.30 -1.08 -15.45
CA THR A 68 -8.47 0.10 -15.72
C THR A 68 -9.16 1.36 -15.24
N ARG A 69 -8.38 2.28 -14.70
CA ARG A 69 -8.84 3.62 -14.35
C ARG A 69 -7.76 4.64 -14.64
N ASN A 70 -8.16 5.81 -15.10
CA ASN A 70 -7.24 6.90 -15.33
C ASN A 70 -7.06 7.72 -14.06
N ALA A 71 -5.82 8.08 -13.78
CA ALA A 71 -5.45 8.91 -12.64
C ALA A 71 -4.38 9.93 -13.07
N LYS A 72 -4.16 10.90 -12.20
CA LYS A 72 -3.10 11.89 -12.39
C LYS A 72 -2.12 11.77 -11.24
N VAL A 73 -0.84 11.63 -11.58
CA VAL A 73 0.25 11.67 -10.59
C VAL A 73 0.26 13.04 -9.92
N GLY A 74 0.17 13.07 -8.60
CA GLY A 74 0.33 14.31 -7.84
C GLY A 74 1.81 14.65 -7.70
N LYS A 75 2.40 14.24 -6.59
CA LYS A 75 3.83 14.40 -6.32
C LYS A 75 4.54 13.06 -6.45
N VAL A 76 5.78 13.11 -6.92
CA VAL A 76 6.71 11.99 -6.93
C VAL A 76 7.73 12.22 -5.82
N LEU A 77 7.86 11.29 -4.91
CA LEU A 77 8.77 11.35 -3.77
C LEU A 77 9.82 10.26 -3.92
N GLY A 78 11.08 10.65 -4.02
CA GLY A 78 12.22 9.76 -3.93
C GLY A 78 12.65 9.55 -2.47
N HIS A 79 13.57 8.64 -2.24
CA HIS A 79 14.16 8.38 -0.94
C HIS A 79 15.64 8.81 -0.94
N LEU A 80 16.00 9.67 0.00
CA LEU A 80 17.40 10.00 0.28
C LEU A 80 17.70 9.65 1.75
N GLY A 81 18.34 8.51 1.93
CA GLY A 81 18.48 7.93 3.26
C GLY A 81 17.10 7.57 3.86
N LEU A 82 16.75 8.17 4.98
CA LEU A 82 15.46 7.97 5.66
C LEU A 82 14.39 9.00 5.28
N GLU A 83 14.76 10.06 4.61
CA GLU A 83 13.85 11.14 4.26
C GLU A 83 13.25 10.96 2.85
N ARG A 84 12.01 11.41 2.69
CA ARG A 84 11.33 11.47 1.40
C ARG A 84 11.49 12.87 0.82
N ILE A 85 12.05 12.94 -0.36
CA ILE A 85 12.32 14.20 -1.08
C ILE A 85 11.44 14.26 -2.31
N GLU A 86 10.86 15.43 -2.59
CA GLU A 86 10.15 15.67 -3.84
C GLU A 86 11.14 15.63 -5.01
N THR A 87 10.83 14.85 -6.04
CA THR A 87 11.68 14.68 -7.22
C THR A 87 10.87 15.05 -8.46
N ASP A 88 11.45 15.83 -9.33
CA ASP A 88 10.82 16.26 -10.59
C ASP A 88 10.86 15.18 -11.67
N LEU A 89 11.75 14.21 -11.54
CA LEU A 89 11.90 13.09 -12.46
C LEU A 89 12.35 11.86 -11.69
N ALA A 90 11.69 10.74 -11.94
CA ALA A 90 12.14 9.43 -11.47
C ALA A 90 12.25 8.48 -12.67
N GLU A 91 13.27 7.62 -12.64
CA GLU A 91 13.64 6.74 -13.75
C GLU A 91 13.45 5.26 -13.39
N ALA A 92 13.50 4.42 -14.43
CA ALA A 92 13.41 2.97 -14.23
C ALA A 92 14.53 2.47 -13.30
N GLY A 93 14.16 1.63 -12.35
CA GLY A 93 15.04 1.14 -11.28
C GLY A 93 14.81 1.82 -9.93
N ASP A 94 14.31 3.05 -9.92
CA ASP A 94 14.07 3.81 -8.70
C ASP A 94 12.90 3.26 -7.90
N ILE A 95 13.00 3.34 -6.58
CA ILE A 95 11.89 3.11 -5.65
C ILE A 95 11.32 4.48 -5.28
N VAL A 96 10.07 4.70 -5.67
CA VAL A 96 9.41 5.98 -5.49
C VAL A 96 8.07 5.84 -4.78
N ALA A 97 7.66 6.90 -4.13
CA ALA A 97 6.33 7.04 -3.57
C ALA A 97 5.53 8.04 -4.40
N ILE A 98 4.40 7.62 -4.93
CA ILE A 98 3.54 8.42 -5.78
C ILE A 98 2.24 8.76 -5.04
N THR A 99 1.83 10.02 -5.14
CA THR A 99 0.61 10.56 -4.53
C THR A 99 -0.41 10.96 -5.59
N GLY A 100 -1.66 11.17 -5.16
CA GLY A 100 -2.70 11.70 -6.05
C GLY A 100 -3.41 10.65 -6.91
N LEU A 101 -3.11 9.39 -6.74
CA LEU A 101 -3.69 8.30 -7.54
C LEU A 101 -5.08 7.83 -7.05
N GLY A 102 -5.56 8.36 -5.93
CA GLY A 102 -6.83 7.98 -5.30
C GLY A 102 -6.75 6.66 -4.54
N GLU A 103 -7.75 5.82 -4.71
CA GLU A 103 -7.75 4.49 -4.09
C GLU A 103 -6.72 3.60 -4.79
N LEU A 104 -5.87 2.94 -4.03
CA LEU A 104 -4.83 2.05 -4.50
C LEU A 104 -4.85 0.76 -3.72
N ASN A 105 -4.52 -0.33 -4.40
CA ASN A 105 -4.29 -1.62 -3.77
C ASN A 105 -2.84 -2.06 -4.00
N ILE A 106 -2.36 -2.96 -3.13
CA ILE A 106 -1.07 -3.62 -3.37
C ILE A 106 -1.25 -4.50 -4.62
N SER A 107 -0.20 -4.54 -5.43
CA SER A 107 -0.19 -5.23 -6.72
C SER A 107 -0.78 -4.46 -7.91
N ASP A 108 -1.45 -3.32 -7.67
CA ASP A 108 -1.90 -2.46 -8.77
C ASP A 108 -0.70 -2.06 -9.63
N THR A 109 -0.91 -2.07 -10.94
CA THR A 109 0.09 -1.62 -11.92
C THR A 109 -0.27 -0.21 -12.37
N VAL A 110 0.67 0.69 -12.27
CA VAL A 110 0.58 2.06 -12.82
C VAL A 110 1.36 2.11 -14.10
N CYS A 111 0.72 2.45 -15.21
CA CYS A 111 1.34 2.50 -16.53
C CYS A 111 0.96 3.76 -17.30
N ASP A 112 1.64 3.96 -18.42
CA ASP A 112 1.31 5.03 -19.35
C ASP A 112 -0.08 4.80 -19.98
N THR A 113 -0.79 5.88 -20.29
CA THR A 113 -2.12 5.84 -20.90
C THR A 113 -2.15 5.20 -22.28
N GLN A 114 -1.04 5.24 -23.02
CA GLN A 114 -0.94 4.67 -24.37
C GLN A 114 -0.61 3.16 -24.36
N ASN A 115 0.16 2.70 -23.37
CA ASN A 115 0.60 1.31 -23.27
C ASN A 115 0.11 0.71 -21.94
N VAL A 116 -1.09 0.16 -21.99
CA VAL A 116 -1.75 -0.43 -20.81
C VAL A 116 -1.35 -1.90 -20.70
N GLU A 117 -0.35 -2.19 -19.87
CA GLU A 117 0.16 -3.54 -19.67
C GLU A 117 0.24 -3.86 -18.16
N ALA A 118 -0.52 -4.85 -17.72
CA ALA A 118 -0.53 -5.27 -16.33
C ALA A 118 0.71 -6.13 -16.00
N LEU A 119 1.32 -5.88 -14.86
CA LEU A 119 2.31 -6.78 -14.29
C LEU A 119 1.63 -7.95 -13.57
N PRO A 120 2.33 -9.11 -13.45
CA PRO A 120 1.79 -10.22 -12.69
C PRO A 120 1.50 -9.81 -11.25
N ALA A 121 0.32 -10.20 -10.76
CA ALA A 121 -0.11 -9.86 -9.42
C ALA A 121 0.83 -10.47 -8.37
N LEU A 122 1.16 -9.67 -7.36
CA LEU A 122 1.92 -10.13 -6.20
C LEU A 122 1.01 -10.98 -5.32
N SER A 123 1.38 -12.22 -5.06
CA SER A 123 0.67 -13.05 -4.10
C SER A 123 1.02 -12.62 -2.68
N VAL A 124 0.01 -12.32 -1.88
CA VAL A 124 0.17 -12.02 -0.46
C VAL A 124 -0.48 -13.16 0.32
N ASP A 125 0.27 -13.75 1.24
CA ASP A 125 -0.24 -14.84 2.08
C ASP A 125 -1.43 -14.38 2.92
N GLU A 126 -2.39 -15.27 3.11
CA GLU A 126 -3.56 -14.99 3.94
C GLU A 126 -3.15 -14.80 5.41
N PRO A 127 -3.81 -13.85 6.13
CA PRO A 127 -3.54 -13.67 7.55
C PRO A 127 -3.99 -14.89 8.36
N THR A 128 -3.10 -15.37 9.21
CA THR A 128 -3.29 -16.57 10.03
C THR A 128 -3.82 -16.27 11.42
N VAL A 129 -3.74 -15.01 11.87
CA VAL A 129 -4.11 -14.59 13.23
C VAL A 129 -5.34 -13.69 13.18
N SER A 130 -6.32 -13.95 14.05
CA SER A 130 -7.45 -13.07 14.28
C SER A 130 -7.41 -12.46 15.68
N MET A 131 -7.73 -11.17 15.78
CA MET A 131 -7.71 -10.43 17.04
C MET A 131 -9.02 -9.66 17.23
N PHE A 132 -9.49 -9.57 18.48
CA PHE A 132 -10.69 -8.82 18.82
C PHE A 132 -10.32 -7.51 19.53
N PHE A 133 -10.84 -6.40 19.02
CA PHE A 133 -10.71 -5.09 19.65
C PHE A 133 -12.04 -4.69 20.30
N CYS A 134 -12.00 -4.46 21.59
CA CYS A 134 -13.17 -4.06 22.39
C CYS A 134 -12.93 -2.70 23.04
N VAL A 135 -14.01 -2.01 23.33
CA VAL A 135 -13.96 -0.82 24.19
C VAL A 135 -13.67 -1.25 25.62
N ASN A 136 -12.77 -0.53 26.29
CA ASN A 136 -12.53 -0.73 27.70
C ASN A 136 -13.75 -0.25 28.52
N THR A 137 -14.41 -1.16 29.22
CA THR A 137 -15.57 -0.86 30.09
C THR A 137 -15.21 -0.70 31.56
N SER A 138 -13.93 -0.67 31.89
CA SER A 138 -13.41 -0.48 33.24
C SER A 138 -13.78 0.91 33.77
N PRO A 139 -13.98 1.06 35.11
CA PRO A 139 -14.18 2.38 35.75
C PRO A 139 -12.99 3.34 35.54
N PHE A 140 -11.82 2.84 35.16
CA PHE A 140 -10.62 3.61 34.87
C PHE A 140 -10.49 3.98 33.39
N CYS A 141 -11.51 3.67 32.57
CA CYS A 141 -11.51 3.99 31.16
C CYS A 141 -11.35 5.50 30.95
N GLY A 142 -10.38 5.89 30.10
CA GLY A 142 -10.12 7.29 29.76
C GLY A 142 -9.11 8.01 30.66
N LYS A 143 -8.62 7.41 31.75
CA LYS A 143 -7.59 8.03 32.60
C LYS A 143 -6.22 8.08 31.94
N GLU A 144 -5.84 7.03 31.20
CA GLU A 144 -4.53 6.90 30.54
C GLU A 144 -4.58 7.13 29.03
N GLY A 145 -5.75 7.13 28.42
CA GLY A 145 -5.91 7.31 26.97
C GLY A 145 -7.17 8.04 26.58
N LYS A 146 -7.05 8.94 25.60
CA LYS A 146 -8.17 9.76 25.09
C LYS A 146 -9.04 9.03 24.07
N PHE A 147 -8.53 8.00 23.40
CA PHE A 147 -9.19 7.30 22.28
C PHE A 147 -9.82 5.98 22.75
N VAL A 148 -10.93 6.08 23.44
CA VAL A 148 -11.57 4.92 24.10
C VAL A 148 -12.91 4.52 23.50
N THR A 149 -13.42 5.28 22.51
CA THR A 149 -14.72 4.98 21.90
C THR A 149 -14.60 3.96 20.75
N SER A 150 -15.66 3.17 20.54
CA SER A 150 -15.70 2.18 19.46
C SER A 150 -15.51 2.80 18.08
N ARG A 151 -15.96 4.04 17.88
CA ARG A 151 -15.80 4.77 16.62
C ARG A 151 -14.34 5.12 16.37
N GLN A 152 -13.64 5.65 17.37
CA GLN A 152 -12.22 6.00 17.26
C GLN A 152 -11.34 4.77 17.01
N ILE A 153 -11.66 3.65 17.68
CA ILE A 153 -10.97 2.37 17.43
C ILE A 153 -11.19 1.92 15.99
N LEU A 154 -12.44 2.01 15.50
CA LEU A 154 -12.77 1.67 14.12
C LEU A 154 -11.99 2.53 13.12
N ASP A 155 -12.09 3.85 13.23
CA ASP A 155 -11.41 4.78 12.33
C ASP A 155 -9.90 4.50 12.26
N ARG A 156 -9.30 4.13 13.42
CA ARG A 156 -7.90 3.74 13.47
C ARG A 156 -7.60 2.41 12.78
N LEU A 157 -8.50 1.45 12.91
CA LEU A 157 -8.36 0.13 12.25
C LEU A 157 -8.56 0.25 10.75
N GLU A 158 -9.55 0.99 10.28
CA GLU A 158 -9.81 1.25 8.86
C GLU A 158 -8.61 1.97 8.20
N THR A 159 -8.03 2.96 8.89
CA THR A 159 -6.79 3.60 8.41
C THR A 159 -5.63 2.61 8.28
N LYS A 160 -5.52 1.64 9.19
CA LYS A 160 -4.48 0.58 9.11
C LYS A 160 -4.78 -0.46 8.06
N GLU A 161 -6.04 -0.75 7.78
CA GLU A 161 -6.45 -1.64 6.70
C GLU A 161 -6.06 -1.08 5.33
N LEU A 162 -6.22 0.22 5.11
CA LEU A 162 -5.77 0.90 3.89
C LEU A 162 -4.26 0.75 3.62
N VAL A 163 -3.46 0.66 4.68
CA VAL A 163 -1.99 0.54 4.57
C VAL A 163 -1.54 -0.91 4.48
N SER A 164 -2.33 -1.86 4.96
CA SER A 164 -1.95 -3.26 5.02
C SER A 164 -3.07 -4.18 4.53
N GLN A 165 -2.97 -4.68 3.31
CA GLN A 165 -3.91 -5.64 2.74
C GLN A 165 -3.95 -6.99 3.51
N ARG A 166 -2.99 -7.26 4.38
CA ARG A 166 -3.00 -8.44 5.27
C ARG A 166 -3.96 -8.32 6.44
N CYS A 167 -4.55 -7.15 6.61
CA CYS A 167 -5.45 -6.84 7.71
C CYS A 167 -6.82 -6.46 7.14
N ALA A 168 -7.87 -7.17 7.53
CA ALA A 168 -9.24 -6.79 7.22
C ALA A 168 -10.00 -6.54 8.52
N ALA A 169 -10.54 -5.34 8.70
CA ALA A 169 -11.37 -4.98 9.83
C ALA A 169 -12.85 -5.27 9.52
N ARG A 170 -13.44 -6.21 10.20
CA ARG A 170 -14.85 -6.57 9.98
C ARG A 170 -15.72 -6.17 11.16
N ARG A 171 -16.75 -5.37 10.90
CA ARG A 171 -17.77 -5.04 11.89
C ARG A 171 -18.72 -6.22 12.08
N ARG A 172 -18.78 -6.80 13.27
CA ARG A 172 -19.74 -7.85 13.58
C ARG A 172 -21.15 -7.23 13.74
N ASN A 173 -22.03 -7.49 12.78
CA ASN A 173 -23.38 -6.94 12.77
C ASN A 173 -24.23 -7.59 13.87
N ARG A 174 -24.89 -6.75 14.68
CA ARG A 174 -25.74 -7.12 15.79
C ARG A 174 -27.15 -7.50 15.32
N ARG A 175 -27.34 -8.69 14.84
CA ARG A 175 -28.70 -9.24 14.87
C ARG A 175 -28.68 -10.62 15.49
N ARG A 176 -28.34 -10.72 16.78
CA ARG A 176 -28.77 -11.75 17.73
C ARG A 176 -27.95 -11.66 19.01
N ARG A 177 -28.65 -11.30 20.13
CA ARG A 177 -28.26 -11.34 21.55
C ARG A 177 -27.06 -10.53 22.05
N CYS A 178 -27.26 -9.89 23.19
CA CYS A 178 -26.30 -9.11 23.97
C CYS A 178 -24.90 -9.72 24.07
N VAL A 179 -23.99 -9.30 23.21
CA VAL A 179 -22.56 -9.55 23.33
C VAL A 179 -21.88 -8.22 23.01
N PRO A 180 -20.84 -7.81 23.75
CA PRO A 180 -20.11 -6.57 23.48
C PRO A 180 -19.67 -6.50 22.01
N ARG A 181 -19.56 -5.30 21.46
CA ARG A 181 -19.14 -5.09 20.08
C ARG A 181 -17.69 -5.55 19.92
N PHE A 182 -17.50 -6.72 19.31
CA PHE A 182 -16.18 -7.26 18.99
C PHE A 182 -15.82 -6.96 17.55
N TRP A 183 -14.59 -6.61 17.32
CA TRP A 183 -13.98 -6.45 16.00
C TRP A 183 -13.05 -7.65 15.75
N SER A 184 -13.19 -8.26 14.60
CA SER A 184 -12.37 -9.41 14.21
C SER A 184 -11.58 -9.05 12.95
N TRP A 185 -10.29 -9.27 13.01
CA TRP A 185 -9.42 -9.27 11.86
C TRP A 185 -9.52 -10.63 11.16
N ARG A 186 -10.14 -10.65 10.00
CA ARG A 186 -10.19 -11.83 9.14
C ARG A 186 -10.17 -11.40 7.68
N THR A 187 -9.49 -12.17 6.86
CA THR A 187 -9.71 -12.16 5.41
C THR A 187 -11.18 -12.39 5.13
N ALA A 188 -11.76 -11.59 4.26
CA ALA A 188 -13.10 -11.84 3.76
C ALA A 188 -13.10 -13.16 2.96
N PRO A 189 -13.82 -14.21 3.39
CA PRO A 189 -14.14 -15.25 2.44
C PRO A 189 -15.08 -14.66 1.40
N VAL A 190 -14.76 -14.88 0.14
CA VAL A 190 -15.67 -14.66 -0.98
C VAL A 190 -17.02 -15.26 -0.59
N CYS A 191 -18.04 -14.42 -0.48
CA CYS A 191 -19.39 -14.84 -0.27
C CYS A 191 -19.85 -15.57 -1.55
N SER A 192 -19.68 -16.88 -1.60
CA SER A 192 -20.38 -17.69 -2.57
C SER A 192 -21.85 -17.69 -2.17
N ASP A 193 -22.66 -16.97 -2.93
CA ASP A 193 -24.12 -17.12 -2.93
C ASP A 193 -24.49 -18.59 -3.11
N ARG A 194 -24.77 -19.27 -2.02
CA ARG A 194 -25.61 -20.45 -2.07
C ARG A 194 -27.07 -20.01 -1.92
N LYS A 195 -27.69 -19.69 -3.02
CA LYS A 195 -29.12 -19.84 -3.16
C LYS A 195 -29.41 -21.35 -3.05
N HIS A 196 -29.99 -21.79 -1.99
CA HIS A 196 -30.78 -23.02 -1.97
C HIS A 196 -32.24 -22.63 -1.85
N ALA A 197 -32.90 -22.89 -2.97
CA ALA A 197 -34.33 -23.12 -3.05
C ALA A 197 -34.71 -24.35 -2.21
N SER A 198 -35.72 -24.24 -1.40
CA SER A 198 -36.84 -25.12 -1.15
C SER A 198 -37.83 -24.43 -0.24
#